data_9be953321ab9848d59b0be38ded7209c
#
_entry.id   9be953321ab9848d59b0be38ded7209c
#
_cell.length_a   1.000
_cell.length_b   1.000
_cell.length_c   1.000
_cell.angle_alpha   90.00
_cell.angle_beta   90.00
_cell.angle_gamma   90.00
#
_symmetry.space_group_name_H-M   'P 1'
#
loop_
_entity.id
_entity.type
_entity.pdbx_description
1 polymer ?
#
loop_
_entity_poly.entity_id
_entity_poly.type
_entity_poly.pdbx_seq_one_letter_code
_entity_poly.pdbx_strand_id
1 'polypeptide(L)'
;MAENLPYEKFFKDLVELDKKQREIRKKQGINDYNILTSVLSEHDEVRLHSRMIASFLDSQGYHYQDFLFFDLFMETLGLADFGIDSTNLEVITEYNDIDIYITDGARHIIIENKIYAPDRQEQIQRYVAKIYEENEGLRSTNLLVLYLSIDRASPSQISLGNLTIQPDARRDKLMEGDKFKAYFRNINYATHILPWLERCQKKMKNIPNLSEAFKQYAQVVRNITNTNERTKMTLAEILNSNPEYYEVAQKLIEAMSDFKAEKVREFITKTKEKLDAALEQTQWECILDTEKYDKSNQPHLIIKNKNLQKQAVLALSFEGKDYHLAFYGIIIIDPHNSHKTINLKKEGLHDAAVIENARKKEGIDYKDENWVIWEYCAEGDFIQYMLTNRQACANLARWMQTYLETHETLIDEINALIKPRHK
;
A
#
# COMPACT_ATOMS: atom_id res chain seq x y z
N MET A 1 22.86 -16.80 -33.74
CA MET A 1 23.85 -15.76 -33.44
C MET A 1 23.22 -14.89 -32.36
N ALA A 2 23.81 -14.81 -31.16
CA ALA A 2 23.32 -13.89 -30.14
C ALA A 2 23.57 -12.48 -30.66
N GLU A 3 22.53 -11.76 -30.98
CA GLU A 3 22.60 -10.35 -31.36
C GLU A 3 23.24 -9.58 -30.21
N ASN A 4 24.36 -8.96 -30.48
CA ASN A 4 25.13 -8.19 -29.51
C ASN A 4 24.45 -6.81 -29.40
N LEU A 5 23.34 -6.73 -28.66
CA LEU A 5 22.61 -5.48 -28.48
C LEU A 5 23.46 -4.44 -27.74
N PRO A 6 23.36 -3.17 -28.05
CA PRO A 6 24.22 -2.11 -27.53
C PRO A 6 23.81 -1.67 -26.11
N TYR A 7 23.68 -2.60 -25.16
CA TYR A 7 23.28 -2.30 -23.79
C TYR A 7 24.13 -1.22 -23.12
N GLU A 8 25.47 -1.34 -23.21
CA GLU A 8 26.38 -0.39 -22.58
C GLU A 8 26.22 1.01 -23.15
N LYS A 9 26.05 1.12 -24.46
CA LYS A 9 25.81 2.40 -25.15
C LYS A 9 24.48 2.99 -24.75
N PHE A 10 23.42 2.19 -24.70
CA PHE A 10 22.08 2.63 -24.26
C PHE A 10 22.12 3.26 -22.85
N PHE A 11 22.76 2.60 -21.89
CA PHE A 11 22.87 3.13 -20.53
C PHE A 11 23.76 4.38 -20.46
N LYS A 12 24.84 4.43 -21.23
CA LYS A 12 25.69 5.64 -21.30
C LYS A 12 24.94 6.84 -21.87
N ASP A 13 24.23 6.66 -22.97
CA ASP A 13 23.43 7.72 -23.61
C ASP A 13 22.31 8.20 -22.68
N LEU A 14 21.67 7.28 -21.92
CA LEU A 14 20.66 7.62 -20.93
C LEU A 14 21.22 8.49 -19.81
N VAL A 15 22.35 8.13 -19.24
CA VAL A 15 23.02 8.89 -18.18
C VAL A 15 23.51 10.25 -18.67
N GLU A 16 24.04 10.32 -19.88
CA GLU A 16 24.52 11.57 -20.48
C GLU A 16 23.37 12.54 -20.75
N LEU A 17 22.25 12.06 -21.26
CA LEU A 17 21.05 12.87 -21.48
C LEU A 17 20.51 13.42 -20.15
N ASP A 18 20.42 12.60 -19.11
CA ASP A 18 19.97 13.05 -17.78
C ASP A 18 20.90 14.15 -17.22
N LYS A 19 22.22 13.97 -17.30
CA LYS A 19 23.19 15.00 -16.90
C LYS A 19 23.01 16.30 -17.67
N LYS A 20 22.88 16.23 -18.99
CA LYS A 20 22.66 17.40 -19.85
C LYS A 20 21.38 18.14 -19.48
N GLN A 21 20.31 17.39 -19.23
CA GLN A 21 19.03 17.97 -18.81
C GLN A 21 19.15 18.67 -17.44
N ARG A 22 19.83 18.07 -16.47
CA ARG A 22 20.08 18.66 -15.16
C ARG A 22 20.89 19.95 -15.25
N GLU A 23 21.92 19.99 -16.11
CA GLU A 23 22.73 21.20 -16.33
C GLU A 23 21.92 22.34 -16.96
N ILE A 24 21.10 22.04 -17.95
CA ILE A 24 20.21 23.03 -18.59
C ILE A 24 19.28 23.63 -17.52
N ARG A 25 18.66 22.80 -16.69
CA ARG A 25 17.76 23.25 -15.63
C ARG A 25 18.47 24.10 -14.58
N LYS A 26 19.65 23.65 -14.15
CA LYS A 26 20.47 24.43 -13.20
C LYS A 26 20.77 25.83 -13.74
N LYS A 27 21.10 25.93 -15.03
CA LYS A 27 21.32 27.25 -15.70
C LYS A 27 20.05 28.10 -15.77
N GLN A 28 18.88 27.47 -15.83
CA GLN A 28 17.58 28.15 -15.85
C GLN A 28 17.05 28.45 -14.43
N GLY A 29 17.78 28.11 -13.37
CA GLY A 29 17.32 28.25 -11.98
C GLY A 29 16.22 27.28 -11.58
N ILE A 30 15.99 26.23 -12.38
CA ILE A 30 14.99 25.19 -12.11
C ILE A 30 15.65 24.04 -11.34
N ASN A 31 14.97 23.54 -10.31
CA ASN A 31 15.42 22.39 -9.53
C ASN A 31 14.29 21.37 -9.32
N ASP A 32 14.65 20.20 -8.83
CA ASP A 32 13.72 19.09 -8.51
C ASP A 32 13.45 18.95 -7.01
N TYR A 33 13.87 19.93 -6.21
CA TYR A 33 13.64 19.90 -4.78
C TYR A 33 12.14 19.98 -4.47
N ASN A 34 11.67 19.02 -3.67
CA ASN A 34 10.29 18.98 -3.19
C ASN A 34 10.33 18.75 -1.68
N ILE A 35 9.78 19.68 -0.91
CA ILE A 35 9.84 19.63 0.56
C ILE A 35 9.10 18.40 1.11
N LEU A 36 8.02 17.97 0.47
CA LEU A 36 7.22 16.84 0.92
C LEU A 36 8.02 15.53 0.85
N THR A 37 8.66 15.27 -0.29
CA THR A 37 9.47 14.06 -0.49
C THR A 37 10.86 14.13 0.16
N SER A 38 11.26 15.32 0.66
CA SER A 38 12.47 15.45 1.46
C SER A 38 12.29 14.94 2.90
N VAL A 39 11.05 14.83 3.38
CA VAL A 39 10.74 14.43 4.76
C VAL A 39 9.87 13.17 4.86
N LEU A 40 9.11 12.84 3.80
CA LEU A 40 8.23 11.68 3.73
C LEU A 40 8.48 10.90 2.44
N SER A 41 8.13 9.61 2.44
CA SER A 41 8.10 8.82 1.19
C SER A 41 7.01 9.36 0.26
N GLU A 42 7.29 9.40 -1.06
CA GLU A 42 6.26 9.75 -2.05
C GLU A 42 5.13 8.71 -2.15
N HIS A 43 5.27 7.57 -1.48
CA HIS A 43 4.26 6.50 -1.42
C HIS A 43 3.56 6.43 -0.05
N ASP A 44 3.83 7.37 0.86
CA ASP A 44 3.24 7.40 2.19
C ASP A 44 1.75 7.79 2.11
N GLU A 45 0.91 6.78 2.23
CA GLU A 45 -0.54 6.85 2.05
C GLU A 45 -1.20 7.74 3.11
N VAL A 46 -0.85 7.53 4.37
CA VAL A 46 -1.49 8.19 5.52
C VAL A 46 -0.87 9.55 5.79
N ARG A 47 0.46 9.60 6.05
CA ARG A 47 1.12 10.82 6.55
C ARG A 47 1.31 11.88 5.47
N LEU A 48 1.42 11.47 4.18
CA LEU A 48 1.55 12.40 3.08
C LEU A 48 0.22 12.58 2.35
N HIS A 49 -0.30 11.55 1.70
CA HIS A 49 -1.39 11.73 0.76
C HIS A 49 -2.72 12.05 1.43
N SER A 50 -3.14 11.25 2.41
CA SER A 50 -4.42 11.48 3.09
C SER A 50 -4.42 12.81 3.84
N ARG A 51 -3.30 13.16 4.53
CA ARG A 51 -3.19 14.45 5.22
C ARG A 51 -3.13 15.65 4.28
N MET A 52 -2.42 15.56 3.14
CA MET A 52 -2.40 16.66 2.16
C MET A 52 -3.78 16.90 1.55
N ILE A 53 -4.48 15.84 1.16
CA ILE A 53 -5.83 15.95 0.60
C ILE A 53 -6.78 16.54 1.65
N ALA A 54 -6.80 15.98 2.86
CA ALA A 54 -7.65 16.47 3.94
C ALA A 54 -7.38 17.93 4.29
N SER A 55 -6.09 18.34 4.38
CA SER A 55 -5.72 19.72 4.71
C SER A 55 -6.19 20.75 3.69
N PHE A 56 -6.31 20.37 2.41
CA PHE A 56 -6.89 21.23 1.39
C PHE A 56 -8.42 21.23 1.38
N LEU A 57 -9.03 20.11 1.79
CA LEU A 57 -10.51 19.98 1.84
C LEU A 57 -11.10 20.63 3.09
N ASP A 58 -10.32 20.84 4.14
CA ASP A 58 -10.75 21.40 5.42
C ASP A 58 -11.07 22.89 5.30
N SER A 59 -12.34 23.26 5.27
CA SER A 59 -12.76 24.66 5.15
C SER A 59 -12.32 25.54 6.36
N GLN A 60 -12.00 24.94 7.50
CA GLN A 60 -11.48 25.61 8.69
C GLN A 60 -9.95 25.57 8.75
N GLY A 61 -9.31 25.02 7.72
CA GLY A 61 -7.87 24.83 7.65
C GLY A 61 -7.10 26.15 7.51
N TYR A 62 -5.80 26.09 7.76
CA TYR A 62 -4.89 27.26 7.75
C TYR A 62 -4.68 27.89 6.37
N HIS A 63 -5.32 27.39 5.31
CA HIS A 63 -5.27 28.01 3.99
C HIS A 63 -6.16 29.25 3.86
N TYR A 64 -7.13 29.45 4.76
CA TYR A 64 -8.04 30.59 4.81
C TYR A 64 -8.78 30.87 3.49
N GLN A 65 -9.14 29.80 2.77
CA GLN A 65 -9.88 29.88 1.50
C GLN A 65 -11.30 29.30 1.64
N ASP A 66 -11.75 29.19 2.88
CA ASP A 66 -13.08 28.66 3.20
C ASP A 66 -13.31 27.31 2.47
N PHE A 67 -14.42 27.16 1.81
CA PHE A 67 -14.83 25.93 1.11
C PHE A 67 -14.38 25.85 -0.37
N LEU A 68 -13.59 26.83 -0.86
CA LEU A 68 -13.21 26.91 -2.28
C LEU A 68 -12.58 25.62 -2.82
N PHE A 69 -11.66 25.00 -2.07
CA PHE A 69 -10.96 23.81 -2.55
C PHE A 69 -11.84 22.57 -2.49
N PHE A 70 -12.74 22.50 -1.52
CA PHE A 70 -13.75 21.45 -1.44
C PHE A 70 -14.74 21.53 -2.60
N ASP A 71 -15.27 22.72 -2.90
CA ASP A 71 -16.19 22.90 -4.02
C ASP A 71 -15.53 22.52 -5.35
N LEU A 72 -14.28 22.95 -5.57
CA LEU A 72 -13.50 22.55 -6.74
C LEU A 72 -13.27 21.04 -6.81
N PHE A 73 -13.11 20.36 -5.66
CA PHE A 73 -13.00 18.92 -5.58
C PHE A 73 -14.30 18.25 -6.04
N MET A 74 -15.41 18.62 -5.44
CA MET A 74 -16.73 18.06 -5.78
C MET A 74 -17.10 18.32 -7.25
N GLU A 75 -16.81 19.50 -7.78
CA GLU A 75 -16.98 19.81 -9.21
C GLU A 75 -16.10 18.95 -10.10
N THR A 76 -14.80 18.79 -9.76
CA THR A 76 -13.87 18.00 -10.55
C THR A 76 -14.28 16.53 -10.59
N LEU A 77 -14.84 16.03 -9.51
CA LEU A 77 -15.41 14.69 -9.44
C LEU A 77 -16.79 14.57 -10.11
N GLY A 78 -17.44 15.68 -10.52
CA GLY A 78 -18.83 15.67 -10.99
C GLY A 78 -19.83 15.24 -9.92
N LEU A 79 -19.60 15.65 -8.67
CA LEU A 79 -20.35 15.30 -7.47
C LEU A 79 -20.99 16.50 -6.78
N ALA A 80 -20.96 17.69 -7.40
CA ALA A 80 -21.55 18.91 -6.85
C ALA A 80 -23.05 18.74 -6.47
N ASP A 81 -23.76 17.88 -7.18
CA ASP A 81 -25.17 17.54 -6.92
C ASP A 81 -25.39 16.54 -5.77
N PHE A 82 -24.32 16.09 -5.08
CA PHE A 82 -24.47 15.32 -3.83
C PHE A 82 -25.11 16.19 -2.75
N GLY A 83 -24.91 17.50 -2.80
CA GLY A 83 -25.63 18.49 -2.02
C GLY A 83 -25.17 18.58 -0.56
N ILE A 84 -23.94 18.20 -0.23
CA ILE A 84 -23.33 18.46 1.07
C ILE A 84 -23.14 19.98 1.25
N ASP A 85 -23.41 20.48 2.45
CA ASP A 85 -23.25 21.90 2.76
C ASP A 85 -21.78 22.23 3.02
N SER A 86 -21.12 22.81 2.01
CA SER A 86 -19.70 23.17 2.10
C SER A 86 -19.40 24.26 3.16
N THR A 87 -20.41 25.00 3.61
CA THR A 87 -20.22 26.05 4.62
C THR A 87 -20.14 25.50 6.05
N ASN A 88 -20.51 24.25 6.27
CA ASN A 88 -20.53 23.59 7.58
C ASN A 88 -19.76 22.26 7.58
N LEU A 89 -18.64 22.21 6.88
CA LEU A 89 -17.87 20.99 6.76
C LEU A 89 -16.97 20.73 7.98
N GLU A 90 -16.92 19.47 8.35
CA GLU A 90 -15.90 18.88 9.20
C GLU A 90 -15.10 17.84 8.39
N VAL A 91 -13.77 17.94 8.40
CA VAL A 91 -12.87 17.03 7.70
C VAL A 91 -11.94 16.40 8.72
N ILE A 92 -12.02 15.07 8.86
CA ILE A 92 -11.28 14.31 9.88
C ILE A 92 -10.44 13.26 9.18
N THR A 93 -9.17 13.15 9.53
CA THR A 93 -8.29 12.05 9.11
C THR A 93 -8.27 10.94 10.14
N GLU A 94 -8.11 9.70 9.70
CA GLU A 94 -7.99 8.51 10.55
C GLU A 94 -9.21 8.31 11.50
N TYR A 95 -10.41 8.74 11.04
CA TYR A 95 -11.64 8.61 11.81
C TYR A 95 -12.16 7.17 11.79
N ASN A 96 -12.06 6.44 12.89
CA ASN A 96 -12.44 5.02 12.96
C ASN A 96 -11.77 4.20 11.83
N ASP A 97 -10.47 4.39 11.61
CA ASP A 97 -9.67 3.80 10.53
C ASP A 97 -10.02 4.28 9.11
N ILE A 98 -10.94 5.22 8.94
CA ILE A 98 -11.24 5.86 7.66
C ILE A 98 -10.15 6.89 7.36
N ASP A 99 -9.49 6.79 6.20
CA ASP A 99 -8.39 7.69 5.83
C ASP A 99 -8.79 9.16 5.86
N ILE A 100 -9.93 9.50 5.22
CA ILE A 100 -10.51 10.85 5.29
C ILE A 100 -12.03 10.72 5.40
N TYR A 101 -12.57 11.30 6.44
CA TYR A 101 -14.01 11.41 6.66
C TYR A 101 -14.44 12.86 6.57
N ILE A 102 -15.53 13.14 5.83
CA ILE A 102 -16.07 14.49 5.63
C ILE A 102 -17.55 14.49 5.91
N THR A 103 -18.03 15.46 6.69
CA THR A 103 -19.45 15.57 7.00
C THR A 103 -19.89 17.03 7.16
N ASP A 104 -21.17 17.29 6.90
CA ASP A 104 -21.89 18.51 7.28
C ASP A 104 -22.88 18.26 8.42
N GLY A 105 -22.81 17.06 9.05
CA GLY A 105 -23.74 16.58 10.05
C GLY A 105 -24.99 15.89 9.49
N ALA A 106 -25.30 16.07 8.20
CA ALA A 106 -26.44 15.44 7.53
C ALA A 106 -26.01 14.50 6.40
N ARG A 107 -24.90 14.83 5.73
CA ARG A 107 -24.28 14.03 4.67
C ARG A 107 -22.88 13.66 5.05
N HIS A 108 -22.44 12.51 4.56
CA HIS A 108 -21.17 11.88 4.94
C HIS A 108 -20.44 11.40 3.70
N ILE A 109 -19.14 11.68 3.63
CA ILE A 109 -18.25 11.19 2.58
C ILE A 109 -17.12 10.41 3.25
N ILE A 110 -16.92 9.18 2.84
CA ILE A 110 -15.80 8.33 3.19
C ILE A 110 -14.83 8.36 2.01
N ILE A 111 -13.56 8.66 2.23
CA ILE A 111 -12.51 8.50 1.23
C ILE A 111 -11.54 7.43 1.76
N GLU A 112 -11.49 6.30 1.09
CA GLU A 112 -10.46 5.27 1.27
C GLU A 112 -9.36 5.49 0.25
N ASN A 113 -8.13 5.65 0.72
CA ASN A 113 -6.96 5.97 -0.09
C ASN A 113 -6.05 4.76 -0.23
N LYS A 114 -5.74 4.36 -1.47
CA LYS A 114 -4.87 3.23 -1.80
C LYS A 114 -3.79 3.63 -2.80
N ILE A 115 -2.55 3.59 -2.35
CA ILE A 115 -1.38 3.77 -3.21
C ILE A 115 -0.77 2.41 -3.54
N TYR A 116 -0.33 1.67 -2.53
CA TYR A 116 0.21 0.32 -2.68
C TYR A 116 -0.27 -0.64 -1.59
N ALA A 117 -0.90 -0.13 -0.51
CA ALA A 117 -1.43 -1.00 0.54
C ALA A 117 -2.56 -1.89 -0.02
N PRO A 118 -2.57 -3.18 0.31
CA PRO A 118 -3.65 -4.07 -0.08
C PRO A 118 -4.95 -3.70 0.63
N ASP A 119 -6.05 -4.14 0.07
CA ASP A 119 -7.36 -4.06 0.72
C ASP A 119 -7.38 -4.93 1.99
N ARG A 120 -7.96 -4.39 3.06
CA ARG A 120 -8.20 -5.13 4.30
C ARG A 120 -9.59 -5.77 4.28
N GLN A 121 -9.73 -6.85 5.05
CA GLN A 121 -11.00 -7.59 5.13
C GLN A 121 -12.14 -6.69 5.63
N GLU A 122 -13.25 -6.69 4.87
CA GLU A 122 -14.48 -5.96 5.17
C GLU A 122 -14.29 -4.45 5.43
N GLN A 123 -13.21 -3.87 4.94
CA GLN A 123 -12.81 -2.51 5.26
C GLN A 123 -13.91 -1.50 4.91
N ILE A 124 -14.37 -1.48 3.66
CA ILE A 124 -15.46 -0.58 3.23
C ILE A 124 -16.77 -0.93 3.94
N GLN A 125 -17.07 -2.22 4.11
CA GLN A 125 -18.28 -2.64 4.84
C GLN A 125 -18.27 -2.11 6.28
N ARG A 126 -17.16 -2.25 7.00
CA ARG A 126 -17.02 -1.74 8.38
C ARG A 126 -17.21 -0.24 8.45
N TYR A 127 -16.61 0.52 7.53
CA TYR A 127 -16.77 1.97 7.49
C TYR A 127 -18.24 2.39 7.27
N VAL A 128 -18.91 1.79 6.29
CA VAL A 128 -20.33 2.04 6.04
C VAL A 128 -21.17 1.70 7.27
N ALA A 129 -20.94 0.53 7.89
CA ALA A 129 -21.66 0.11 9.10
C ALA A 129 -21.44 1.09 10.25
N LYS A 130 -20.18 1.54 10.45
CA LYS A 130 -19.81 2.47 11.52
C LYS A 130 -20.52 3.82 11.39
N ILE A 131 -20.57 4.37 10.17
CA ILE A 131 -21.28 5.64 9.95
C ILE A 131 -22.79 5.49 10.18
N TYR A 132 -23.40 4.34 9.87
CA TYR A 132 -24.80 4.08 10.21
C TYR A 132 -25.03 3.92 11.71
N GLU A 133 -24.12 3.30 12.43
CA GLU A 133 -24.18 3.14 13.88
C GLU A 133 -24.17 4.49 14.61
N GLU A 134 -23.33 5.42 14.15
CA GLU A 134 -23.13 6.72 14.78
C GLU A 134 -24.18 7.77 14.36
N ASN A 135 -24.92 7.52 13.28
CA ASN A 135 -25.89 8.47 12.74
C ASN A 135 -27.27 7.82 12.59
N GLU A 136 -28.02 7.82 13.70
CA GLU A 136 -29.36 7.23 13.74
C GLU A 136 -30.30 7.89 12.69
N GLY A 137 -30.94 7.04 11.90
CA GLY A 137 -31.83 7.49 10.82
C GLY A 137 -31.15 7.98 9.54
N LEU A 138 -29.83 7.72 9.39
CA LEU A 138 -29.08 8.06 8.18
C LEU A 138 -29.72 7.44 6.93
N ARG A 139 -29.98 8.25 5.93
CA ARG A 139 -30.45 7.78 4.62
C ARG A 139 -29.27 7.37 3.75
N SER A 140 -29.41 6.27 3.02
CA SER A 140 -28.37 5.78 2.10
C SER A 140 -27.98 6.81 1.02
N THR A 141 -28.90 7.70 0.64
CA THR A 141 -28.64 8.82 -0.28
C THR A 141 -27.74 9.90 0.31
N ASN A 142 -27.51 9.89 1.61
CA ASN A 142 -26.68 10.86 2.33
C ASN A 142 -25.28 10.32 2.64
N LEU A 143 -24.95 9.09 2.22
CA LEU A 143 -23.64 8.50 2.38
C LEU A 143 -22.99 8.27 1.01
N LEU A 144 -21.74 8.69 0.86
CA LEU A 144 -20.94 8.53 -0.34
C LEU A 144 -19.59 7.92 0.04
N VAL A 145 -19.19 6.86 -0.65
CA VAL A 145 -17.88 6.23 -0.53
C VAL A 145 -17.07 6.53 -1.78
N LEU A 146 -15.91 7.14 -1.60
CA LEU A 146 -14.90 7.39 -2.63
C LEU A 146 -13.73 6.43 -2.40
N TYR A 147 -13.44 5.59 -3.39
CA TYR A 147 -12.26 4.74 -3.36
C TYR A 147 -11.19 5.35 -4.27
N LEU A 148 -10.12 5.85 -3.67
CA LEU A 148 -9.04 6.55 -4.35
C LEU A 148 -7.87 5.60 -4.58
N SER A 149 -7.47 5.40 -5.85
CA SER A 149 -6.34 4.54 -6.23
C SER A 149 -5.45 5.17 -7.29
N ILE A 150 -4.25 4.63 -7.49
CA ILE A 150 -3.34 5.07 -8.56
C ILE A 150 -3.81 4.54 -9.92
N ASP A 151 -4.18 3.26 -9.99
CA ASP A 151 -4.36 2.46 -11.21
C ASP A 151 -5.81 2.30 -11.66
N ARG A 152 -6.74 3.02 -11.02
CA ARG A 152 -8.19 2.88 -11.22
C ARG A 152 -8.77 1.52 -10.78
N ALA A 153 -8.04 0.78 -9.96
CA ALA A 153 -8.57 -0.44 -9.40
C ALA A 153 -9.84 -0.15 -8.60
N SER A 154 -10.80 -1.05 -8.69
CA SER A 154 -11.94 -1.07 -7.77
C SER A 154 -11.55 -1.81 -6.50
N PRO A 155 -12.19 -1.52 -5.36
CA PRO A 155 -11.96 -2.30 -4.16
C PRO A 155 -12.25 -3.78 -4.41
N SER A 156 -11.41 -4.64 -3.83
CA SER A 156 -11.61 -6.08 -3.92
C SER A 156 -12.86 -6.52 -3.14
N GLN A 157 -13.37 -7.72 -3.42
CA GLN A 157 -14.48 -8.30 -2.65
C GLN A 157 -14.10 -8.50 -1.17
N ILE A 158 -12.79 -8.63 -0.87
CA ILE A 158 -12.28 -8.72 0.50
C ILE A 158 -12.63 -7.42 1.25
N SER A 159 -12.37 -6.26 0.67
CA SER A 159 -12.67 -4.96 1.27
C SER A 159 -14.18 -4.66 1.30
N LEU A 160 -14.89 -5.07 0.27
CA LEU A 160 -16.35 -4.88 0.19
C LEU A 160 -17.12 -5.78 1.17
N GLY A 161 -16.59 -6.94 1.59
CA GLY A 161 -17.28 -7.90 2.44
C GLY A 161 -18.57 -8.41 1.80
N ASN A 162 -19.72 -8.13 2.41
CA ASN A 162 -21.05 -8.47 1.88
C ASN A 162 -21.64 -7.39 0.95
N LEU A 163 -20.92 -6.30 0.74
CA LEU A 163 -21.35 -5.25 -0.16
C LEU A 163 -21.02 -5.63 -1.61
N THR A 164 -21.83 -5.13 -2.54
CA THR A 164 -21.59 -5.24 -3.98
C THR A 164 -21.74 -3.87 -4.63
N ILE A 165 -20.93 -3.60 -5.66
CA ILE A 165 -21.04 -2.39 -6.44
C ILE A 165 -22.03 -2.62 -7.56
N GLN A 166 -23.15 -1.89 -7.55
CA GLN A 166 -24.13 -1.89 -8.62
C GLN A 166 -23.96 -0.62 -9.47
N PRO A 167 -23.61 -0.75 -10.75
CA PRO A 167 -23.55 0.39 -11.66
C PRO A 167 -24.92 1.10 -11.78
N ASP A 168 -24.89 2.43 -11.78
CA ASP A 168 -26.06 3.26 -11.96
C ASP A 168 -25.71 4.48 -12.83
N ALA A 169 -26.62 4.90 -13.68
CA ALA A 169 -26.40 5.96 -14.66
C ALA A 169 -25.92 7.29 -14.07
N ARG A 170 -26.29 7.58 -12.82
CA ARG A 170 -25.92 8.81 -12.12
C ARG A 170 -24.74 8.61 -11.17
N ARG A 171 -24.82 7.58 -10.33
CA ARG A 171 -23.78 7.20 -9.35
C ARG A 171 -23.91 5.73 -9.03
N ASP A 172 -22.83 5.03 -9.04
CA ASP A 172 -22.80 3.64 -8.59
C ASP A 172 -23.30 3.53 -7.15
N LYS A 173 -23.83 2.38 -6.79
CA LYS A 173 -24.40 2.11 -5.49
C LYS A 173 -23.71 0.95 -4.81
N LEU A 174 -23.43 1.10 -3.52
CA LEU A 174 -23.11 -0.04 -2.66
C LEU A 174 -24.41 -0.67 -2.18
N MET A 175 -24.55 -1.97 -2.46
CA MET A 175 -25.70 -2.77 -2.10
C MET A 175 -25.32 -3.85 -1.10
N GLU A 176 -26.19 -4.12 -0.12
CA GLU A 176 -26.11 -5.30 0.74
C GLU A 176 -27.35 -6.15 0.45
N GLY A 177 -27.17 -7.20 -0.38
CA GLY A 177 -28.27 -7.86 -1.03
C GLY A 177 -29.08 -6.85 -1.86
N ASP A 178 -30.39 -6.74 -1.59
CA ASP A 178 -31.27 -5.77 -2.28
C ASP A 178 -31.33 -4.38 -1.59
N LYS A 179 -30.58 -4.16 -0.50
CA LYS A 179 -30.60 -2.93 0.25
C LYS A 179 -29.54 -1.94 -0.25
N PHE A 180 -29.95 -0.79 -0.69
CA PHE A 180 -29.06 0.33 -1.00
C PHE A 180 -28.46 0.90 0.29
N LYS A 181 -27.13 0.98 0.37
CA LYS A 181 -26.36 1.39 1.57
C LYS A 181 -25.69 2.75 1.39
N ALA A 182 -25.05 2.99 0.26
CA ALA A 182 -24.32 4.23 0.01
C ALA A 182 -24.15 4.45 -1.50
N TYR A 183 -23.96 5.69 -1.92
CA TYR A 183 -23.38 5.97 -3.22
C TYR A 183 -21.90 5.57 -3.23
N PHE A 184 -21.39 5.21 -4.40
CA PHE A 184 -20.02 4.79 -4.57
C PHE A 184 -19.37 5.43 -5.80
N ARG A 185 -18.06 5.71 -5.72
CA ARG A 185 -17.30 6.12 -6.88
C ARG A 185 -15.83 5.75 -6.74
N ASN A 186 -15.28 5.11 -7.78
CA ASN A 186 -13.85 5.01 -7.95
C ASN A 186 -13.28 6.35 -8.42
N ILE A 187 -12.28 6.86 -7.73
CA ILE A 187 -11.53 8.03 -8.12
C ILE A 187 -10.04 7.68 -8.27
N ASN A 188 -9.32 8.48 -9.04
CA ASN A 188 -7.95 8.15 -9.42
C ASN A 188 -7.06 9.38 -9.32
N TYR A 189 -5.83 9.16 -8.88
CA TYR A 189 -4.86 10.24 -8.71
C TYR A 189 -4.57 11.02 -10.00
N ALA A 190 -4.36 10.32 -11.13
CA ALA A 190 -4.01 10.97 -12.40
C ALA A 190 -5.16 11.76 -13.02
N THR A 191 -6.41 11.24 -12.92
CA THR A 191 -7.55 11.79 -13.67
C THR A 191 -8.51 12.63 -12.83
N HIS A 192 -8.37 12.59 -11.49
CA HIS A 192 -9.24 13.34 -10.58
C HIS A 192 -8.43 14.23 -9.63
N ILE A 193 -7.49 13.67 -8.88
CA ILE A 193 -6.71 14.45 -7.90
C ILE A 193 -5.81 15.45 -8.60
N LEU A 194 -5.05 15.05 -9.60
CA LEU A 194 -4.14 15.95 -10.32
C LEU A 194 -4.89 17.12 -10.98
N PRO A 195 -5.98 16.92 -11.75
CA PRO A 195 -6.77 18.03 -12.29
C PRO A 195 -7.36 18.96 -11.23
N TRP A 196 -7.81 18.42 -10.09
CA TRP A 196 -8.27 19.22 -8.96
C TRP A 196 -7.16 20.13 -8.42
N LEU A 197 -5.97 19.57 -8.14
CA LEU A 197 -4.81 20.33 -7.64
C LEU A 197 -4.40 21.44 -8.62
N GLU A 198 -4.43 21.18 -9.93
CA GLU A 198 -4.12 22.17 -10.96
C GLU A 198 -5.16 23.28 -11.01
N ARG A 199 -6.43 22.98 -10.82
CA ARG A 199 -7.51 24.00 -10.71
C ARG A 199 -7.31 24.87 -9.48
N CYS A 200 -7.00 24.27 -8.32
CA CYS A 200 -6.70 24.97 -7.07
C CYS A 200 -5.48 25.87 -7.23
N GLN A 201 -4.38 25.36 -7.80
CA GLN A 201 -3.18 26.15 -8.05
C GLN A 201 -3.46 27.38 -8.93
N LYS A 202 -4.28 27.23 -9.99
CA LYS A 202 -4.67 28.35 -10.87
C LYS A 202 -5.42 29.43 -10.09
N LYS A 203 -6.26 29.07 -9.13
CA LYS A 203 -6.98 30.03 -8.26
C LYS A 203 -6.02 30.73 -7.28
N MET A 204 -4.95 30.06 -6.85
CA MET A 204 -4.01 30.54 -5.84
C MET A 204 -2.79 31.28 -6.40
N LYS A 205 -2.78 31.71 -7.66
CA LYS A 205 -1.65 32.39 -8.30
C LYS A 205 -1.10 33.58 -7.51
N ASN A 206 -1.97 34.30 -6.80
CA ASN A 206 -1.61 35.48 -6.02
C ASN A 206 -1.26 35.18 -4.55
N ILE A 207 -1.25 33.90 -4.15
CA ILE A 207 -0.90 33.44 -2.80
C ILE A 207 0.27 32.46 -2.94
N PRO A 208 1.53 32.96 -2.95
CA PRO A 208 2.69 32.17 -3.36
C PRO A 208 2.90 30.87 -2.58
N ASN A 209 2.71 30.88 -1.26
CA ASN A 209 2.87 29.70 -0.42
C ASN A 209 1.84 28.59 -0.74
N LEU A 210 0.58 28.96 -0.96
CA LEU A 210 -0.46 28.00 -1.35
C LEU A 210 -0.26 27.51 -2.77
N SER A 211 0.05 28.41 -3.71
CA SER A 211 0.36 28.03 -5.09
C SER A 211 1.53 27.03 -5.15
N GLU A 212 2.58 27.26 -4.34
CA GLU A 212 3.72 26.35 -4.28
C GLU A 212 3.36 25.01 -3.60
N ALA A 213 2.54 25.02 -2.54
CA ALA A 213 2.06 23.79 -1.90
C ALA A 213 1.29 22.89 -2.90
N PHE A 214 0.36 23.46 -3.65
CA PHE A 214 -0.36 22.73 -4.70
C PHE A 214 0.58 22.20 -5.79
N LYS A 215 1.54 23.01 -6.22
CA LYS A 215 2.52 22.63 -7.24
C LYS A 215 3.40 21.47 -6.79
N GLN A 216 3.91 21.53 -5.55
CA GLN A 216 4.75 20.47 -4.99
C GLN A 216 3.97 19.17 -4.81
N TYR A 217 2.76 19.22 -4.27
CA TYR A 217 1.95 18.03 -4.14
C TYR A 217 1.51 17.47 -5.49
N ALA A 218 1.14 18.32 -6.46
CA ALA A 218 0.87 17.88 -7.83
C ALA A 218 2.09 17.20 -8.48
N GLN A 219 3.32 17.64 -8.15
CA GLN A 219 4.53 16.95 -8.62
C GLN A 219 4.67 15.55 -8.01
N VAL A 220 4.37 15.37 -6.73
CA VAL A 220 4.34 14.04 -6.10
C VAL A 220 3.31 13.14 -6.78
N VAL A 221 2.10 13.66 -7.01
CA VAL A 221 1.04 12.92 -7.72
C VAL A 221 1.48 12.51 -9.13
N ARG A 222 2.16 13.38 -9.87
CA ARG A 222 2.70 13.03 -11.20
C ARG A 222 3.76 11.93 -11.13
N ASN A 223 4.59 11.93 -10.09
CA ASN A 223 5.60 10.89 -9.91
C ASN A 223 4.94 9.52 -9.68
N ILE A 224 4.05 9.39 -8.69
CA ILE A 224 3.41 8.11 -8.35
C ILE A 224 2.49 7.58 -9.46
N THR A 225 1.96 8.47 -10.30
CA THR A 225 1.08 8.08 -11.44
C THR A 225 1.84 7.89 -12.74
N ASN A 226 3.15 8.08 -12.76
CA ASN A 226 3.98 8.07 -13.98
C ASN A 226 3.44 9.00 -15.08
N THR A 227 2.79 10.10 -14.70
CA THR A 227 2.26 11.12 -15.62
C THR A 227 3.22 12.30 -15.83
N ASN A 228 4.45 12.16 -15.37
CA ASN A 228 5.48 13.15 -15.58
C ASN A 228 5.88 13.17 -17.07
N GLU A 229 5.31 14.08 -17.84
CA GLU A 229 5.53 14.21 -19.29
C GLU A 229 7.02 14.34 -19.64
N ARG A 230 7.78 14.95 -18.77
CA ARG A 230 9.20 15.19 -18.95
C ARG A 230 10.02 13.90 -18.94
N THR A 231 9.77 12.98 -18.00
CA THR A 231 10.44 11.67 -17.99
C THR A 231 10.07 10.87 -19.22
N LYS A 232 8.82 10.96 -19.66
CA LYS A 232 8.35 10.31 -20.91
C LYS A 232 9.01 10.88 -22.14
N MET A 233 9.18 12.21 -22.25
CA MET A 233 9.86 12.85 -23.37
C MET A 233 11.33 12.42 -23.45
N THR A 234 12.03 12.41 -22.31
CA THR A 234 13.45 12.01 -22.26
C THR A 234 13.66 10.55 -22.68
N LEU A 235 12.82 9.63 -22.20
CA LEU A 235 12.86 8.21 -22.63
C LEU A 235 12.49 8.06 -24.11
N ALA A 236 11.49 8.77 -24.59
CA ALA A 236 11.11 8.75 -26.00
C ALA A 236 12.22 9.29 -26.92
N GLU A 237 12.93 10.34 -26.53
CA GLU A 237 14.08 10.87 -27.27
C GLU A 237 15.18 9.81 -27.41
N ILE A 238 15.51 9.09 -26.33
CA ILE A 238 16.51 8.02 -26.37
C ILE A 238 16.04 6.85 -27.23
N LEU A 239 14.82 6.35 -27.02
CA LEU A 239 14.29 5.23 -27.79
C LEU A 239 14.22 5.55 -29.29
N ASN A 240 13.96 6.81 -29.65
CA ASN A 240 13.94 7.27 -31.04
C ASN A 240 15.34 7.51 -31.62
N SER A 241 16.37 7.68 -30.78
CA SER A 241 17.74 7.98 -31.26
C SER A 241 18.45 6.79 -31.93
N ASN A 242 18.03 5.56 -31.60
CA ASN A 242 18.57 4.33 -32.18
C ASN A 242 17.49 3.23 -32.18
N PRO A 243 17.16 2.64 -33.36
CA PRO A 243 16.15 1.58 -33.45
C PRO A 243 16.40 0.36 -32.54
N GLU A 244 17.67 0.04 -32.28
CA GLU A 244 18.06 -1.08 -31.40
C GLU A 244 17.72 -0.82 -29.92
N TYR A 245 17.54 0.44 -29.51
CA TYR A 245 17.23 0.80 -28.12
C TYR A 245 15.82 0.37 -27.69
N TYR A 246 14.88 0.31 -28.64
CA TYR A 246 13.56 -0.27 -28.35
C TYR A 246 13.66 -1.77 -27.98
N GLU A 247 14.48 -2.51 -28.71
CA GLU A 247 14.68 -3.94 -28.41
C GLU A 247 15.43 -4.15 -27.08
N VAL A 248 16.45 -3.31 -26.80
CA VAL A 248 17.12 -3.27 -25.48
C VAL A 248 16.09 -3.06 -24.37
N ALA A 249 15.20 -2.07 -24.52
CA ALA A 249 14.18 -1.76 -23.52
C ALA A 249 13.20 -2.92 -23.32
N GLN A 250 12.76 -3.58 -24.38
CA GLN A 250 11.89 -4.77 -24.27
C GLN A 250 12.58 -5.90 -23.52
N LYS A 251 13.83 -6.24 -23.86
CA LYS A 251 14.59 -7.28 -23.16
C LYS A 251 14.85 -6.94 -21.68
N LEU A 252 15.02 -5.67 -21.35
CA LEU A 252 15.13 -5.24 -19.94
C LEU A 252 13.81 -5.47 -19.19
N ILE A 253 12.66 -5.17 -19.80
CA ILE A 253 11.34 -5.42 -19.20
C ILE A 253 11.13 -6.92 -18.96
N GLU A 254 11.45 -7.75 -19.94
CA GLU A 254 11.34 -9.22 -19.84
C GLU A 254 12.24 -9.79 -18.72
N ALA A 255 13.48 -9.30 -18.63
CA ALA A 255 14.45 -9.74 -17.61
C ALA A 255 14.16 -9.19 -16.19
N MET A 256 13.31 -8.18 -16.05
CA MET A 256 13.12 -7.49 -14.76
C MET A 256 12.51 -8.39 -13.69
N SER A 257 11.57 -9.28 -14.06
CA SER A 257 10.94 -10.22 -13.11
C SER A 257 11.98 -11.20 -12.55
N ASP A 258 12.81 -11.76 -13.42
CA ASP A 258 13.88 -12.70 -13.01
C ASP A 258 14.92 -12.00 -12.15
N PHE A 259 15.31 -10.77 -12.50
CA PHE A 259 16.21 -9.94 -11.71
C PHE A 259 15.66 -9.69 -10.30
N LYS A 260 14.38 -9.31 -10.18
CA LYS A 260 13.75 -9.09 -8.87
C LYS A 260 13.73 -10.37 -8.04
N ALA A 261 13.33 -11.50 -8.64
CA ALA A 261 13.31 -12.79 -7.96
C ALA A 261 14.71 -13.20 -7.47
N GLU A 262 15.76 -13.00 -8.29
CA GLU A 262 17.14 -13.26 -7.90
C GLU A 262 17.59 -12.37 -6.74
N LYS A 263 17.28 -11.08 -6.77
CA LYS A 263 17.62 -10.14 -5.70
C LYS A 263 16.92 -10.44 -4.40
N VAL A 264 15.66 -10.82 -4.44
CA VAL A 264 14.90 -11.28 -3.26
C VAL A 264 15.54 -12.54 -2.68
N ARG A 265 15.90 -13.50 -3.52
CA ARG A 265 16.60 -14.73 -3.08
C ARG A 265 17.92 -14.42 -2.36
N GLU A 266 18.75 -13.57 -2.96
CA GLU A 266 20.02 -13.12 -2.39
C GLU A 266 19.80 -12.42 -1.04
N PHE A 267 18.81 -11.54 -0.97
CA PHE A 267 18.44 -10.81 0.24
C PHE A 267 18.00 -11.74 1.37
N ILE A 268 17.08 -12.68 1.08
CA ILE A 268 16.58 -13.64 2.08
C ILE A 268 17.72 -14.54 2.58
N THR A 269 18.61 -14.98 1.69
CA THR A 269 19.78 -15.79 2.06
C THR A 269 20.69 -15.04 3.03
N LYS A 270 21.04 -13.78 2.74
CA LYS A 270 21.83 -12.93 3.63
C LYS A 270 21.12 -12.62 4.96
N THR A 271 19.81 -12.50 4.93
CA THR A 271 19.02 -12.31 6.16
C THR A 271 19.05 -13.57 7.02
N LYS A 272 18.95 -14.75 6.38
CA LYS A 272 19.08 -16.04 7.07
C LYS A 272 20.43 -16.19 7.76
N GLU A 273 21.53 -15.89 7.08
CA GLU A 273 22.88 -15.95 7.68
C GLU A 273 22.98 -15.12 8.98
N LYS A 274 22.34 -13.95 9.00
CA LYS A 274 22.29 -13.10 10.20
C LYS A 274 21.42 -13.70 11.31
N LEU A 275 20.29 -14.28 10.93
CA LEU A 275 19.40 -14.97 11.89
C LEU A 275 20.05 -16.23 12.42
N ASP A 276 20.72 -17.04 11.60
CA ASP A 276 21.45 -18.23 12.06
C ASP A 276 22.49 -17.87 13.14
N ALA A 277 23.25 -16.79 12.92
CA ALA A 277 24.21 -16.30 13.91
C ALA A 277 23.53 -15.81 15.21
N ALA A 278 22.39 -15.12 15.11
CA ALA A 278 21.66 -14.64 16.27
C ALA A 278 20.97 -15.75 17.06
N LEU A 279 20.57 -16.84 16.40
CA LEU A 279 19.81 -17.95 16.98
C LEU A 279 20.68 -19.16 17.39
N GLU A 280 22.01 -19.10 17.20
CA GLU A 280 22.93 -20.22 17.34
C GLU A 280 22.81 -20.92 18.71
N GLN A 281 22.73 -20.14 19.79
CA GLN A 281 22.66 -20.67 21.17
C GLN A 281 21.23 -20.76 21.73
N THR A 282 20.20 -20.67 20.85
CA THR A 282 18.81 -20.69 21.23
C THR A 282 18.14 -22.02 20.86
N GLN A 283 16.91 -22.21 21.32
CA GLN A 283 16.04 -23.31 20.89
C GLN A 283 15.49 -23.16 19.46
N TRP A 284 15.75 -22.03 18.81
CA TRP A 284 15.21 -21.69 17.50
C TRP A 284 16.20 -22.01 16.37
N GLU A 285 15.67 -22.33 15.21
CA GLU A 285 16.43 -22.49 13.96
C GLU A 285 15.72 -21.76 12.81
N CYS A 286 16.50 -21.25 11.87
CA CYS A 286 16.00 -20.57 10.69
C CYS A 286 16.08 -21.48 9.46
N ILE A 287 14.95 -21.69 8.80
CA ILE A 287 14.83 -22.50 7.58
C ILE A 287 14.47 -21.61 6.40
N LEU A 288 15.09 -21.91 5.24
CA LEU A 288 14.83 -21.25 3.98
C LEU A 288 14.08 -22.23 3.07
N ASP A 289 12.92 -21.81 2.54
CA ASP A 289 12.23 -22.57 1.48
C ASP A 289 12.73 -22.10 0.12
N THR A 290 13.57 -22.90 -0.51
CA THR A 290 14.19 -22.59 -1.81
C THR A 290 13.33 -22.96 -3.02
N GLU A 291 12.23 -23.72 -2.81
CA GLU A 291 11.41 -24.23 -3.93
C GLU A 291 10.24 -23.29 -4.30
N LYS A 292 10.03 -22.21 -3.53
CA LYS A 292 8.81 -21.39 -3.64
C LYS A 292 9.07 -19.90 -3.91
N TYR A 293 10.26 -19.53 -4.35
CA TYR A 293 10.61 -18.12 -4.61
C TYR A 293 9.74 -17.38 -5.63
N ASP A 294 9.03 -18.11 -6.45
CA ASP A 294 8.16 -17.62 -7.52
C ASP A 294 6.68 -17.58 -7.14
N LYS A 295 6.34 -17.94 -5.87
CA LYS A 295 4.96 -17.93 -5.39
C LYS A 295 4.78 -16.87 -4.30
N SER A 296 4.00 -15.83 -4.62
CA SER A 296 3.50 -14.87 -3.62
C SER A 296 2.66 -15.59 -2.54
N ASN A 297 2.63 -15.01 -1.33
CA ASN A 297 1.84 -15.49 -0.17
C ASN A 297 2.27 -16.85 0.40
N GLN A 298 3.46 -17.34 0.08
CA GLN A 298 4.04 -18.52 0.73
C GLN A 298 5.18 -18.10 1.66
N PRO A 299 5.36 -18.78 2.80
CA PRO A 299 6.49 -18.50 3.68
C PRO A 299 7.82 -18.82 2.97
N HIS A 300 8.73 -17.86 2.96
CA HIS A 300 10.04 -18.00 2.32
C HIS A 300 11.14 -18.26 3.34
N LEU A 301 11.00 -17.69 4.54
CA LEU A 301 11.94 -17.85 5.64
C LEU A 301 11.12 -18.13 6.90
N ILE A 302 11.50 -19.19 7.62
CA ILE A 302 10.75 -19.69 8.78
C ILE A 302 11.70 -19.83 9.95
N ILE A 303 11.33 -19.27 11.11
CA ILE A 303 12.01 -19.51 12.37
C ILE A 303 11.13 -20.44 13.19
N LYS A 304 11.62 -21.62 13.51
CA LYS A 304 10.92 -22.66 14.24
C LYS A 304 11.71 -23.18 15.43
N ASN A 305 11.02 -23.79 16.39
CA ASN A 305 11.65 -24.51 17.51
C ASN A 305 12.20 -25.86 17.05
N LYS A 306 13.49 -26.14 17.35
CA LYS A 306 14.21 -27.35 16.97
C LYS A 306 13.55 -28.64 17.46
N ASN A 307 12.83 -28.56 18.57
CA ASN A 307 12.30 -29.71 19.30
C ASN A 307 10.84 -30.03 19.00
N LEU A 308 10.15 -29.22 18.22
CA LEU A 308 8.72 -29.39 17.92
C LEU A 308 8.52 -29.76 16.44
N GLN A 309 7.50 -30.60 16.20
CA GLN A 309 7.10 -31.00 14.83
C GLN A 309 6.03 -30.08 14.28
N LYS A 310 4.76 -30.27 14.67
CA LYS A 310 3.66 -29.37 14.34
C LYS A 310 3.72 -28.20 15.28
N GLN A 311 3.82 -26.98 14.76
CA GLN A 311 4.05 -25.82 15.60
C GLN A 311 3.67 -24.50 14.96
N ALA A 312 3.39 -23.52 15.81
CA ALA A 312 3.42 -22.12 15.43
C ALA A 312 4.86 -21.68 15.22
N VAL A 313 5.09 -20.88 14.18
CA VAL A 313 6.42 -20.41 13.75
C VAL A 313 6.33 -18.95 13.33
N LEU A 314 7.45 -18.25 13.44
CA LEU A 314 7.59 -16.94 12.78
C LEU A 314 7.99 -17.18 11.33
N ALA A 315 7.29 -16.53 10.41
CA ALA A 315 7.56 -16.65 8.98
C ALA A 315 7.67 -15.27 8.31
N LEU A 316 8.49 -15.18 7.27
CA LEU A 316 8.55 -14.07 6.33
C LEU A 316 7.88 -14.49 5.03
N SER A 317 7.04 -13.63 4.48
CA SER A 317 6.39 -13.82 3.18
C SER A 317 6.36 -12.52 2.38
N PHE A 318 5.99 -12.65 1.10
CA PHE A 318 5.82 -11.53 0.19
C PHE A 318 4.42 -11.53 -0.39
N GLU A 319 3.88 -10.35 -0.59
CA GLU A 319 2.57 -10.12 -1.19
C GLU A 319 2.67 -9.20 -2.39
N GLY A 320 1.68 -9.34 -3.28
CA GLY A 320 1.58 -8.54 -4.48
C GLY A 320 2.44 -9.06 -5.64
N LYS A 321 2.26 -8.39 -6.78
CA LYS A 321 3.05 -8.68 -7.98
C LYS A 321 4.48 -8.18 -7.78
N ASP A 322 5.46 -8.99 -8.16
CA ASP A 322 6.87 -8.60 -8.15
C ASP A 322 7.46 -8.28 -6.75
N TYR A 323 6.97 -8.92 -5.68
CA TYR A 323 7.50 -8.76 -4.32
C TYR A 323 7.41 -7.34 -3.74
N HIS A 324 6.38 -6.58 -4.08
CA HIS A 324 6.25 -5.19 -3.62
C HIS A 324 6.15 -5.05 -2.10
N LEU A 325 5.48 -6.00 -1.44
CA LEU A 325 5.28 -5.98 0.00
C LEU A 325 5.96 -7.18 0.63
N ALA A 326 6.66 -6.96 1.73
CA ALA A 326 7.20 -8.01 2.58
C ALA A 326 6.60 -7.87 3.97
N PHE A 327 6.19 -8.98 4.56
CA PHE A 327 5.61 -9.02 5.89
C PHE A 327 6.08 -10.27 6.63
N TYR A 328 6.11 -10.19 7.95
CA TYR A 328 6.45 -11.31 8.82
C TYR A 328 5.41 -11.44 9.94
N GLY A 329 5.26 -12.65 10.43
CA GLY A 329 4.24 -12.91 11.46
C GLY A 329 4.19 -14.37 11.85
N ILE A 330 3.19 -14.74 12.64
CA ILE A 330 3.03 -16.09 13.16
C ILE A 330 2.06 -16.87 12.28
N ILE A 331 2.52 -18.03 11.81
CA ILE A 331 1.73 -19.06 11.12
C ILE A 331 1.83 -20.40 11.85
N ILE A 332 0.99 -21.36 11.47
CA ILE A 332 1.12 -22.76 11.93
C ILE A 332 1.53 -23.61 10.73
N ILE A 333 2.55 -24.45 10.90
CA ILE A 333 3.06 -25.32 9.84
C ILE A 333 2.69 -26.79 10.06
N ASP A 334 2.56 -27.56 8.96
CA ASP A 334 2.28 -28.99 8.98
C ASP A 334 3.52 -29.77 9.43
N PRO A 335 3.40 -30.70 10.41
CA PRO A 335 4.52 -31.51 10.90
C PRO A 335 5.13 -32.42 9.83
N HIS A 336 4.36 -32.83 8.83
CA HIS A 336 4.83 -33.71 7.74
C HIS A 336 5.34 -32.93 6.52
N ASN A 337 5.08 -31.62 6.46
CA ASN A 337 5.59 -30.72 5.46
C ASN A 337 5.82 -29.36 6.11
N SER A 338 7.02 -29.13 6.59
CA SER A 338 7.40 -27.92 7.34
C SER A 338 7.18 -26.61 6.58
N HIS A 339 6.96 -26.69 5.28
CA HIS A 339 6.72 -25.53 4.42
C HIS A 339 5.23 -25.32 4.11
N LYS A 340 4.35 -26.23 4.55
CA LYS A 340 2.91 -26.09 4.31
C LYS A 340 2.23 -25.40 5.48
N THR A 341 1.73 -24.20 5.23
CA THR A 341 0.90 -23.46 6.17
C THR A 341 -0.43 -24.16 6.38
N ILE A 342 -0.86 -24.24 7.63
CA ILE A 342 -2.15 -24.79 8.03
C ILE A 342 -3.22 -23.70 7.95
N ASN A 343 -4.34 -24.03 7.32
CA ASN A 343 -5.49 -23.15 7.29
C ASN A 343 -6.21 -23.21 8.66
N LEU A 344 -6.20 -22.10 9.39
CA LEU A 344 -6.73 -21.99 10.75
C LEU A 344 -8.21 -22.34 10.84
N LYS A 345 -9.01 -21.98 9.83
CA LYS A 345 -10.45 -22.26 9.78
C LYS A 345 -10.74 -23.75 9.63
N LYS A 346 -9.99 -24.44 8.77
CA LYS A 346 -10.13 -25.88 8.55
C LYS A 346 -9.73 -26.71 9.78
N GLU A 347 -8.80 -26.21 10.58
CA GLU A 347 -8.36 -26.87 11.81
C GLU A 347 -9.18 -26.46 13.05
N GLY A 348 -10.16 -25.57 12.91
CA GLY A 348 -10.99 -25.10 14.02
C GLY A 348 -10.25 -24.16 15.00
N LEU A 349 -9.14 -23.59 14.58
CA LEU A 349 -8.30 -22.69 15.39
C LEU A 349 -8.62 -21.21 15.18
N HIS A 350 -9.33 -20.89 14.12
CA HIS A 350 -9.57 -19.52 13.67
C HIS A 350 -10.24 -18.62 14.74
N ASP A 351 -11.15 -19.18 15.54
CA ASP A 351 -11.87 -18.49 16.60
C ASP A 351 -11.37 -18.89 18.01
N ALA A 352 -10.16 -19.45 18.11
CA ALA A 352 -9.55 -19.76 19.39
C ALA A 352 -9.25 -18.46 20.17
N ALA A 353 -9.64 -18.42 21.45
CA ALA A 353 -9.52 -17.22 22.29
C ALA A 353 -8.11 -16.64 22.34
N VAL A 354 -7.07 -17.49 22.31
CA VAL A 354 -5.66 -17.07 22.28
C VAL A 354 -5.36 -16.28 21.01
N ILE A 355 -5.83 -16.76 19.84
CA ILE A 355 -5.62 -16.11 18.55
C ILE A 355 -6.43 -14.81 18.45
N GLU A 356 -7.68 -14.81 18.90
CA GLU A 356 -8.50 -13.60 18.92
C GLU A 356 -7.92 -12.51 19.83
N ASN A 357 -7.44 -12.89 21.01
CA ASN A 357 -6.82 -11.94 21.93
C ASN A 357 -5.51 -11.38 21.39
N ALA A 358 -4.69 -12.21 20.72
CA ALA A 358 -3.47 -11.76 20.08
C ALA A 358 -3.77 -10.74 18.96
N ARG A 359 -4.73 -11.04 18.08
CA ARG A 359 -5.17 -10.12 17.02
C ARG A 359 -5.65 -8.78 17.56
N LYS A 360 -6.48 -8.80 18.61
CA LYS A 360 -6.95 -7.57 19.26
C LYS A 360 -5.81 -6.75 19.85
N LYS A 361 -4.83 -7.41 20.47
CA LYS A 361 -3.67 -6.74 21.06
C LYS A 361 -2.80 -6.05 20.01
N GLU A 362 -2.64 -6.68 18.85
CA GLU A 362 -1.88 -6.14 17.70
C GLU A 362 -2.72 -5.24 16.78
N GLY A 363 -3.96 -4.93 17.13
CA GLY A 363 -4.85 -4.08 16.32
C GLY A 363 -5.24 -4.72 14.98
N ILE A 364 -5.22 -6.05 14.89
CA ILE A 364 -5.59 -6.79 13.68
C ILE A 364 -7.08 -7.10 13.73
N ASP A 365 -7.86 -6.33 13.00
CA ASP A 365 -9.34 -6.44 13.02
C ASP A 365 -9.90 -7.52 12.10
N TYR A 366 -9.09 -8.09 11.22
CA TYR A 366 -9.57 -9.11 10.30
C TYR A 366 -8.99 -10.49 10.61
N LYS A 367 -9.75 -11.53 10.25
CA LYS A 367 -9.42 -12.93 10.50
C LYS A 367 -8.79 -13.54 9.25
N ASP A 368 -7.46 -13.55 9.18
CA ASP A 368 -6.75 -14.29 8.15
C ASP A 368 -6.87 -15.80 8.38
N GLU A 369 -7.02 -16.58 7.30
CA GLU A 369 -7.19 -18.02 7.38
C GLU A 369 -5.87 -18.78 7.61
N ASN A 370 -4.71 -18.15 7.42
CA ASN A 370 -3.39 -18.76 7.50
C ASN A 370 -2.48 -18.08 8.52
N TRP A 371 -2.63 -16.76 8.71
CA TRP A 371 -1.81 -15.96 9.62
C TRP A 371 -2.52 -15.73 10.96
N VAL A 372 -1.81 -15.94 12.05
CA VAL A 372 -2.30 -15.63 13.40
C VAL A 372 -2.27 -14.12 13.62
N ILE A 373 -1.07 -13.55 13.53
CA ILE A 373 -0.75 -12.12 13.55
C ILE A 373 0.40 -11.85 12.59
N TRP A 374 0.53 -10.63 12.09
CA TRP A 374 1.61 -10.25 11.18
C TRP A 374 1.77 -8.72 11.09
N GLU A 375 2.91 -8.27 10.61
CA GLU A 375 3.20 -6.86 10.29
C GLU A 375 4.05 -6.72 9.02
N TYR A 376 3.98 -5.57 8.36
CA TYR A 376 4.79 -5.27 7.19
C TYR A 376 6.22 -4.87 7.57
N CYS A 377 7.20 -5.30 6.76
CA CYS A 377 8.62 -5.01 6.97
C CYS A 377 9.00 -3.54 6.75
N ALA A 378 8.30 -2.86 5.86
CA ALA A 378 8.55 -1.47 5.51
C ALA A 378 7.30 -0.85 4.89
N GLU A 379 7.18 0.46 4.97
CA GLU A 379 6.19 1.22 4.21
C GLU A 379 6.66 1.37 2.75
N GLY A 380 5.77 1.12 1.79
CA GLY A 380 6.04 1.29 0.36
C GLY A 380 6.66 0.06 -0.32
N ASP A 381 7.33 0.28 -1.45
CA ASP A 381 7.91 -0.77 -2.28
C ASP A 381 9.12 -1.43 -1.59
N PHE A 382 8.96 -2.68 -1.18
CA PHE A 382 9.99 -3.44 -0.49
C PHE A 382 11.23 -3.71 -1.38
N ILE A 383 11.05 -3.88 -2.68
CA ILE A 383 12.18 -4.05 -3.61
C ILE A 383 13.06 -2.80 -3.60
N GLN A 384 12.45 -1.64 -3.68
CA GLN A 384 13.17 -0.37 -3.61
C GLN A 384 13.89 -0.22 -2.26
N TYR A 385 13.22 -0.50 -1.14
CA TYR A 385 13.82 -0.50 0.18
C TYR A 385 15.05 -1.42 0.24
N MET A 386 14.90 -2.66 -0.23
CA MET A 386 15.97 -3.65 -0.24
C MET A 386 17.19 -3.22 -1.07
N LEU A 387 16.95 -2.64 -2.25
CA LEU A 387 18.03 -2.23 -3.17
C LEU A 387 18.75 -0.96 -2.72
N THR A 388 18.06 -0.05 -2.03
CA THR A 388 18.62 1.25 -1.64
C THR A 388 19.16 1.29 -0.21
N ASN A 389 18.69 0.42 0.68
CA ASN A 389 19.10 0.38 2.07
C ASN A 389 20.21 -0.67 2.32
N ARG A 390 21.42 -0.23 2.51
CA ARG A 390 22.59 -1.11 2.79
C ARG A 390 22.44 -1.95 4.07
N GLN A 391 21.57 -1.55 5.00
CA GLN A 391 21.31 -2.25 6.26
C GLN A 391 20.02 -3.12 6.19
N ALA A 392 19.34 -3.21 5.06
CA ALA A 392 18.06 -3.86 4.93
C ALA A 392 18.03 -5.30 5.50
N CYS A 393 19.02 -6.14 5.15
CA CYS A 393 19.13 -7.50 5.71
C CYS A 393 19.32 -7.53 7.23
N ALA A 394 20.12 -6.60 7.78
CA ALA A 394 20.36 -6.51 9.21
C ALA A 394 19.12 -5.98 9.96
N ASN A 395 18.41 -5.05 9.36
CA ASN A 395 17.16 -4.53 9.91
C ASN A 395 16.09 -5.62 9.96
N LEU A 396 15.88 -6.33 8.85
CA LEU A 396 14.90 -7.41 8.80
C LEU A 396 15.23 -8.51 9.82
N ALA A 397 16.48 -8.95 9.89
CA ALA A 397 16.90 -9.96 10.87
C ALA A 397 16.61 -9.51 12.32
N ARG A 398 16.89 -8.25 12.64
CA ARG A 398 16.61 -7.67 13.97
C ARG A 398 15.10 -7.57 14.25
N TRP A 399 14.31 -7.10 13.29
CA TRP A 399 12.86 -7.03 13.43
C TRP A 399 12.26 -8.41 13.70
N MET A 400 12.62 -9.41 12.89
CA MET A 400 12.15 -10.78 13.10
C MET A 400 12.60 -11.36 14.43
N GLN A 401 13.83 -11.10 14.89
CA GLN A 401 14.30 -11.54 16.20
C GLN A 401 13.51 -10.86 17.32
N THR A 402 13.34 -9.54 17.28
CA THR A 402 12.56 -8.81 18.28
C THR A 402 11.10 -9.28 18.33
N TYR A 403 10.52 -9.54 17.16
CA TYR A 403 9.16 -10.04 17.05
C TYR A 403 9.01 -11.45 17.67
N LEU A 404 9.99 -12.32 17.40
CA LEU A 404 10.03 -13.65 18.01
C LEU A 404 10.10 -13.56 19.53
N GLU A 405 11.02 -12.76 20.06
CA GLU A 405 11.19 -12.55 21.51
C GLU A 405 9.92 -11.97 22.16
N THR A 406 9.26 -11.04 21.49
CA THR A 406 8.03 -10.41 21.98
C THR A 406 6.84 -11.38 22.00
N HIS A 407 6.80 -12.35 21.08
CA HIS A 407 5.67 -13.26 20.91
C HIS A 407 5.97 -14.71 21.28
N GLU A 408 7.09 -15.00 21.95
CA GLU A 408 7.45 -16.37 22.35
C GLU A 408 6.36 -17.04 23.20
N THR A 409 5.80 -16.30 24.17
CA THR A 409 4.68 -16.79 24.99
C THR A 409 3.45 -17.14 24.15
N LEU A 410 3.10 -16.32 23.18
CA LEU A 410 1.98 -16.58 22.26
C LEU A 410 2.23 -17.84 21.42
N ILE A 411 3.44 -18.00 20.91
CA ILE A 411 3.85 -19.20 20.16
C ILE A 411 3.67 -20.45 21.02
N ASP A 412 4.09 -20.42 22.28
CA ASP A 412 3.96 -21.54 23.21
C ASP A 412 2.49 -21.83 23.55
N GLU A 413 1.67 -20.82 23.77
CA GLU A 413 0.23 -20.95 23.98
C GLU A 413 -0.47 -21.61 22.79
N ILE A 414 -0.13 -21.18 21.57
CA ILE A 414 -0.67 -21.78 20.34
C ILE A 414 -0.20 -23.23 20.21
N ASN A 415 1.07 -23.51 20.49
CA ASN A 415 1.61 -24.86 20.45
C ASN A 415 0.89 -25.79 21.43
N ALA A 416 0.47 -25.31 22.59
CA ALA A 416 -0.33 -26.06 23.55
C ALA A 416 -1.75 -26.38 23.02
N LEU A 417 -2.32 -25.57 22.15
CA LEU A 417 -3.63 -25.84 21.53
C LEU A 417 -3.56 -26.88 20.41
N ILE A 418 -2.40 -27.04 19.77
CA ILE A 418 -2.22 -27.92 18.62
C ILE A 418 -2.03 -29.36 19.14
N LYS A 419 -3.12 -30.11 19.31
CA LYS A 419 -3.07 -31.50 19.74
C LYS A 419 -2.33 -32.37 18.71
N PRO A 420 -1.41 -33.28 19.13
CA PRO A 420 -0.91 -34.31 18.24
C PRO A 420 -2.10 -35.12 17.71
N ARG A 421 -2.21 -35.23 16.38
CA ARG A 421 -3.14 -36.22 15.80
C ARG A 421 -2.61 -37.62 16.20
N HIS A 422 -3.25 -38.24 17.15
CA HIS A 422 -3.03 -39.69 17.38
C HIS A 422 -3.42 -40.41 16.08
N LYS A 423 -2.43 -41.15 15.54
CA LYS A 423 -2.65 -42.10 14.43
C LYS A 423 -3.59 -43.22 14.82
#